data_b3460607c2f341f443804a13f8edf0e6
#
_entry.id   b3460607c2f341f443804a13f8edf0e6
#
_cell.length_a   1.000
_cell.length_b   1.000
_cell.length_c   1.000
_cell.angle_alpha   90.00
_cell.angle_beta   90.00
_cell.angle_gamma   90.00
#
_symmetry.space_group_name_H-M   'P 1'
#
loop_
_entity.id
_entity.type
_entity.pdbx_description
1 polymer ?
#
loop_
_entity_poly.entity_id
_entity_poly.type
_entity_poly.pdbx_seq_one_letter_code
_entity_poly.pdbx_strand_id
1 'polypeptide(L)'
;VGSEMCIRDRDICIDKGECICIIGPSGSGKSTFLRCLNLLEMPDEGQIIINGQDILDKKMNVDKYRENIGMVFQHFNLFPNMSVLRNITLAPVRLGKWKKEEADAKAMELLKRIGLENKADTYPNKLSGGQKQRVAIARALAVNPEILLFDEPTSALDPEMVGEVLEVMKNLAKEGITMLVVTHEMGFAREVSNRVLFFDKGVILEQGAPRDIFENPMEKRTKDFLAKVL
;
A
#
# COMPACT_ATOMS: atom_id res chain seq x y z
N VAL A 1 -23.48 -5.01 11.77
CA VAL A 1 -23.94 -3.63 11.56
C VAL A 1 -22.88 -3.01 10.68
N GLY A 2 -23.11 -3.03 9.35
CA GLY A 2 -22.25 -2.45 8.35
C GLY A 2 -22.32 -0.93 8.43
N SER A 3 -21.20 -0.26 8.62
CA SER A 3 -21.12 1.17 8.35
C SER A 3 -20.96 1.33 6.83
N GLU A 4 -22.04 1.68 6.17
CA GLU A 4 -22.00 2.16 4.79
C GLU A 4 -21.19 3.45 4.77
N MET A 5 -20.04 3.42 4.09
CA MET A 5 -19.21 4.59 3.95
C MET A 5 -19.02 4.86 2.46
N CYS A 6 -19.82 5.79 1.96
CA CYS A 6 -19.74 6.27 0.60
C CYS A 6 -18.60 7.28 0.45
N ILE A 7 -17.79 7.14 -0.57
CA ILE A 7 -16.88 8.21 -1.02
C ILE A 7 -17.72 9.07 -1.97
N ARG A 8 -17.99 10.31 -1.58
CA ARG A 8 -18.83 11.23 -2.35
C ARG A 8 -17.99 12.37 -2.91
N ASP A 9 -18.21 12.68 -4.18
CA ASP A 9 -18.01 13.98 -4.82
C ASP A 9 -16.57 14.46 -5.06
N ARG A 10 -15.55 13.60 -5.27
CA ARG A 10 -14.28 14.09 -5.82
C ARG A 10 -13.61 13.07 -6.75
N ASP A 11 -13.28 13.55 -7.94
CA ASP A 11 -12.41 12.84 -8.85
C ASP A 11 -10.95 12.97 -8.40
N ILE A 12 -10.21 11.87 -8.46
CA ILE A 12 -8.78 11.85 -8.23
C ILE A 12 -8.07 11.20 -9.42
N CYS A 13 -7.10 11.90 -9.97
CA CYS A 13 -6.16 11.34 -10.95
C CYS A 13 -4.84 11.04 -10.24
N ILE A 14 -4.23 9.91 -10.58
CA ILE A 14 -2.96 9.46 -10.02
C ILE A 14 -2.00 9.25 -11.17
N ASP A 15 -0.87 9.94 -11.12
CA ASP A 15 0.15 9.84 -12.14
C ASP A 15 1.08 8.66 -11.89
N LYS A 16 1.61 8.10 -12.98
CA LYS A 16 2.60 7.02 -12.87
C LYS A 16 3.86 7.51 -12.14
N GLY A 17 4.30 6.74 -11.16
CA GLY A 17 5.44 7.09 -10.32
C GLY A 17 5.10 8.03 -9.17
N GLU A 18 3.83 8.42 -9.01
CA GLU A 18 3.40 9.27 -7.91
C GLU A 18 3.29 8.46 -6.60
N CYS A 19 3.82 9.02 -5.52
CA CYS A 19 3.62 8.53 -4.16
C CYS A 19 2.59 9.40 -3.45
N ILE A 20 1.42 8.86 -3.18
CA ILE A 20 0.32 9.55 -2.49
C ILE A 20 0.18 9.00 -1.08
N CYS A 21 0.24 9.89 -0.08
CA CYS A 21 -0.10 9.54 1.29
C CYS A 21 -1.54 9.93 1.63
N ILE A 22 -2.26 9.02 2.26
CA ILE A 22 -3.65 9.20 2.67
C ILE A 22 -3.66 9.26 4.20
N ILE A 23 -4.03 10.41 4.74
CA ILE A 23 -4.08 10.68 6.17
C ILE A 23 -5.49 11.04 6.61
N GLY A 24 -5.76 11.00 7.91
CA GLY A 24 -7.05 11.37 8.49
C GLY A 24 -7.41 10.51 9.70
N PRO A 25 -8.49 10.85 10.42
CA PRO A 25 -8.89 10.13 11.62
C PRO A 25 -9.26 8.67 11.35
N SER A 26 -9.18 7.82 12.38
CA SER A 26 -9.65 6.44 12.29
C SER A 26 -11.14 6.40 11.93
N GLY A 27 -11.54 5.44 11.09
CA GLY A 27 -12.92 5.32 10.62
C GLY A 27 -13.33 6.35 9.56
N SER A 28 -12.42 7.15 8.99
CA SER A 28 -12.75 8.12 7.95
C SER A 28 -12.89 7.55 6.54
N GLY A 29 -12.64 6.24 6.32
CA GLY A 29 -12.82 5.58 5.02
C GLY A 29 -11.55 5.33 4.22
N LYS A 30 -10.39 5.64 4.74
CA LYS A 30 -9.10 5.48 4.04
C LYS A 30 -8.86 4.07 3.53
N SER A 31 -8.99 3.08 4.42
CA SER A 31 -8.79 1.66 4.07
C SER A 31 -9.85 1.14 3.11
N THR A 32 -11.11 1.56 3.27
CA THR A 32 -12.21 1.23 2.34
C THR A 32 -11.90 1.78 0.94
N PHE A 33 -11.50 3.05 0.84
CA PHE A 33 -11.06 3.64 -0.42
C PHE A 33 -9.94 2.82 -1.08
N LEU A 34 -8.90 2.47 -0.32
CA LEU A 34 -7.78 1.70 -0.83
C LEU A 34 -8.22 0.30 -1.32
N ARG A 35 -9.15 -0.35 -0.59
CA ARG A 35 -9.68 -1.67 -0.95
C ARG A 35 -10.60 -1.64 -2.16
N CYS A 36 -11.29 -0.53 -2.40
CA CYS A 36 -12.06 -0.33 -3.64
C CYS A 36 -11.12 -0.30 -4.85
N LEU A 37 -9.94 0.33 -4.74
CA LEU A 37 -8.97 0.35 -5.84
C LEU A 37 -8.43 -1.04 -6.20
N ASN A 38 -8.47 -2.00 -5.29
CA ASN A 38 -8.08 -3.39 -5.55
C ASN A 38 -9.29 -4.33 -5.69
N LEU A 39 -10.51 -3.77 -5.76
CA LEU A 39 -11.78 -4.51 -5.83
C LEU A 39 -11.95 -5.56 -4.72
N LEU A 40 -11.29 -5.37 -3.57
CA LEU A 40 -11.56 -6.16 -2.36
C LEU A 40 -12.87 -5.74 -1.71
N GLU A 41 -13.24 -4.48 -1.89
CA GLU A 41 -14.54 -3.91 -1.59
C GLU A 41 -15.09 -3.32 -2.89
N MET A 42 -16.36 -3.53 -3.17
CA MET A 42 -16.99 -2.98 -4.38
C MET A 42 -17.59 -1.61 -4.05
N PRO A 43 -17.25 -0.57 -4.82
CA PRO A 43 -17.92 0.71 -4.66
C PRO A 43 -19.38 0.61 -5.10
N ASP A 44 -20.27 1.35 -4.43
CA ASP A 44 -21.69 1.37 -4.75
C ASP A 44 -21.96 2.12 -6.05
N GLU A 45 -21.24 3.21 -6.29
CA GLU A 45 -21.36 4.08 -7.46
C GLU A 45 -20.00 4.66 -7.88
N GLY A 46 -19.94 5.22 -9.09
CA GLY A 46 -18.76 5.87 -9.63
C GLY A 46 -18.01 5.00 -10.64
N GLN A 47 -16.81 5.42 -10.98
CA GLN A 47 -15.92 4.75 -11.93
C GLN A 47 -14.51 4.72 -11.38
N ILE A 48 -13.80 3.64 -11.66
CA ILE A 48 -12.37 3.53 -11.38
C ILE A 48 -11.68 3.20 -12.70
N ILE A 49 -10.94 4.17 -13.24
CA ILE A 49 -10.30 4.04 -14.55
C ILE A 49 -8.80 3.85 -14.33
N ILE A 50 -8.24 2.74 -14.84
CA ILE A 50 -6.81 2.46 -14.81
C ILE A 50 -6.36 2.13 -16.22
N ASN A 51 -5.34 2.84 -16.71
CA ASN A 51 -4.84 2.72 -18.10
C ASN A 51 -5.96 2.86 -19.15
N GLY A 52 -6.94 3.74 -18.90
CA GLY A 52 -8.06 3.98 -19.79
C GLY A 52 -9.16 2.92 -19.78
N GLN A 53 -9.10 1.95 -18.88
CA GLN A 53 -10.11 0.91 -18.72
C GLN A 53 -10.87 1.09 -17.40
N ASP A 54 -12.19 1.10 -17.47
CA ASP A 54 -13.03 1.07 -16.25
C ASP A 54 -12.98 -0.34 -15.65
N ILE A 55 -12.41 -0.45 -14.44
CA ILE A 55 -12.26 -1.73 -13.74
C ILE A 55 -13.56 -2.26 -13.14
N LEU A 56 -14.60 -1.44 -13.10
CA LEU A 56 -15.95 -1.83 -12.64
C LEU A 56 -16.82 -2.41 -13.76
N ASP A 57 -16.33 -2.43 -15.01
CA ASP A 57 -17.05 -3.07 -16.13
C ASP A 57 -17.22 -4.57 -15.83
N LYS A 58 -18.48 -5.06 -15.96
CA LYS A 58 -18.84 -6.47 -15.74
C LYS A 58 -18.06 -7.46 -16.62
N LYS A 59 -17.45 -7.00 -17.71
CA LYS A 59 -16.62 -7.82 -18.59
C LYS A 59 -15.14 -7.88 -18.15
N MET A 60 -14.76 -7.09 -17.14
CA MET A 60 -13.39 -7.06 -16.64
C MET A 60 -13.03 -8.38 -15.93
N ASN A 61 -11.87 -8.92 -16.26
CA ASN A 61 -11.29 -10.03 -15.52
C ASN A 61 -10.59 -9.48 -14.27
N VAL A 62 -11.26 -9.57 -13.13
CA VAL A 62 -10.79 -9.04 -11.84
C VAL A 62 -9.48 -9.68 -11.40
N ASP A 63 -9.28 -10.99 -11.66
CA ASP A 63 -8.05 -11.69 -11.28
C ASP A 63 -6.86 -11.15 -12.08
N LYS A 64 -7.04 -10.98 -13.40
CA LYS A 64 -6.01 -10.37 -14.27
C LYS A 64 -5.71 -8.93 -13.88
N TYR A 65 -6.72 -8.18 -13.47
CA TYR A 65 -6.53 -6.82 -12.96
C TYR A 65 -5.68 -6.81 -11.68
N ARG A 66 -5.99 -7.67 -10.71
CA ARG A 66 -5.26 -7.78 -9.45
C ARG A 66 -3.81 -8.23 -9.61
N GLU A 67 -3.45 -8.84 -10.73
CA GLU A 67 -2.05 -9.15 -11.03
C GLU A 67 -1.17 -7.91 -11.20
N ASN A 68 -1.77 -6.76 -11.52
CA ASN A 68 -1.07 -5.49 -11.75
C ASN A 68 -1.08 -4.57 -10.51
N ILE A 69 -1.77 -4.98 -9.44
CA ILE A 69 -1.84 -4.21 -8.21
C ILE A 69 -1.32 -5.04 -7.04
N GLY A 70 -0.26 -4.57 -6.42
CA GLY A 70 0.24 -5.13 -5.18
C GLY A 70 -0.48 -4.50 -3.98
N MET A 71 -0.83 -5.28 -2.97
CA MET A 71 -1.38 -4.77 -1.73
C MET A 71 -0.64 -5.31 -0.52
N VAL A 72 -0.25 -4.40 0.36
CA VAL A 72 0.41 -4.66 1.63
C VAL A 72 -0.54 -4.23 2.75
N PHE A 73 -0.90 -5.17 3.61
CA PHE A 73 -1.87 -4.99 4.68
C PHE A 73 -1.20 -4.68 6.02
N GLN A 74 -1.96 -4.12 6.94
CA GLN A 74 -1.58 -3.93 8.33
C GLN A 74 -1.14 -5.24 9.01
N HIS A 75 -1.89 -6.32 8.78
CA HIS A 75 -1.53 -7.67 9.22
C HIS A 75 -0.84 -8.39 8.07
N PHE A 76 0.41 -8.62 8.15
CA PHE A 76 1.38 -9.13 7.15
C PHE A 76 0.82 -10.18 6.17
N ASN A 77 -0.17 -10.97 6.57
CA ASN A 77 -0.88 -12.00 5.79
C ASN A 77 0.07 -12.99 5.09
N LEU A 78 1.20 -13.32 5.72
CA LEU A 78 2.11 -14.34 5.23
C LEU A 78 1.53 -15.74 5.45
N PHE A 79 1.81 -16.64 4.52
CA PHE A 79 1.46 -18.04 4.66
C PHE A 79 2.33 -18.69 5.76
N PRO A 80 1.77 -19.05 6.92
CA PRO A 80 2.55 -19.48 8.08
C PRO A 80 3.26 -20.83 7.89
N ASN A 81 2.76 -21.66 7.01
CA ASN A 81 3.26 -22.98 6.66
C ASN A 81 4.24 -22.99 5.47
N MET A 82 4.66 -21.82 5.01
CA MET A 82 5.64 -21.66 3.94
C MET A 82 6.83 -20.84 4.42
N SER A 83 8.03 -21.15 3.92
CA SER A 83 9.21 -20.32 4.16
C SER A 83 9.05 -18.93 3.53
N VAL A 84 9.91 -17.99 3.94
CA VAL A 84 9.97 -16.65 3.35
C VAL A 84 10.14 -16.71 1.84
N LEU A 85 11.08 -17.51 1.34
CA LEU A 85 11.31 -17.71 -0.09
C LEU A 85 10.04 -18.19 -0.80
N ARG A 86 9.33 -19.15 -0.22
CA ARG A 86 8.08 -19.69 -0.79
C ARG A 86 6.93 -18.69 -0.74
N ASN A 87 6.85 -17.86 0.28
CA ASN A 87 5.89 -16.75 0.34
C ASN A 87 6.06 -15.78 -0.84
N ILE A 88 7.30 -15.52 -1.26
CA ILE A 88 7.62 -14.60 -2.36
C ILE A 88 7.41 -15.28 -3.72
N THR A 89 7.85 -16.54 -3.89
CA THR A 89 7.85 -17.20 -5.20
C THR A 89 6.49 -17.76 -5.62
N LEU A 90 5.58 -18.02 -4.68
CA LEU A 90 4.31 -18.73 -4.95
C LEU A 90 3.46 -18.04 -6.03
N ALA A 91 3.18 -16.76 -5.86
CA ALA A 91 2.29 -16.03 -6.77
C ALA A 91 2.90 -15.87 -8.18
N PRO A 92 4.12 -15.34 -8.35
CA PRO A 92 4.67 -15.12 -9.68
C PRO A 92 4.89 -16.43 -10.45
N VAL A 93 5.18 -17.55 -9.77
CA VAL A 93 5.30 -18.86 -10.43
C VAL A 93 3.92 -19.38 -10.86
N ARG A 94 2.90 -19.28 -10.01
CA ARG A 94 1.52 -19.69 -10.34
C ARG A 94 0.92 -18.90 -11.48
N LEU A 95 1.22 -17.61 -11.55
CA LEU A 95 0.77 -16.70 -12.61
C LEU A 95 1.61 -16.82 -13.89
N GLY A 96 2.63 -17.67 -13.92
CA GLY A 96 3.51 -17.84 -15.07
C GLY A 96 4.44 -16.66 -15.35
N LYS A 97 4.52 -15.68 -14.43
CA LYS A 97 5.42 -14.51 -14.55
C LYS A 97 6.88 -14.90 -14.33
N TRP A 98 7.15 -15.92 -13.51
CA TRP A 98 8.48 -16.48 -13.27
C TRP A 98 8.51 -17.96 -13.65
N LYS A 99 9.58 -18.36 -14.32
CA LYS A 99 9.89 -19.77 -14.48
C LYS A 99 10.33 -20.35 -13.15
N LYS A 100 9.97 -21.61 -12.90
CA LYS A 100 10.27 -22.27 -11.62
C LYS A 100 11.78 -22.35 -11.33
N GLU A 101 12.58 -22.50 -12.37
CA GLU A 101 14.03 -22.65 -12.29
C GLU A 101 14.75 -21.33 -11.89
N GLU A 102 14.14 -20.18 -12.16
CA GLU A 102 14.71 -18.86 -11.86
C GLU A 102 14.05 -18.16 -10.66
N ALA A 103 12.95 -18.74 -10.17
CA ALA A 103 12.11 -18.10 -9.15
C ALA A 103 12.87 -17.84 -7.84
N ASP A 104 13.69 -18.79 -7.41
CA ASP A 104 14.44 -18.68 -6.16
C ASP A 104 15.52 -17.60 -6.28
N ALA A 105 16.21 -17.48 -7.41
CA ALA A 105 17.19 -16.43 -7.65
C ALA A 105 16.55 -15.03 -7.63
N LYS A 106 15.42 -14.84 -8.33
CA LYS A 106 14.67 -13.57 -8.33
C LYS A 106 14.14 -13.21 -6.94
N ALA A 107 13.67 -14.19 -6.19
CA ALA A 107 13.22 -13.96 -4.82
C ALA A 107 14.38 -13.58 -3.90
N MET A 108 15.58 -14.14 -4.08
CA MET A 108 16.79 -13.74 -3.34
C MET A 108 17.19 -12.31 -3.63
N GLU A 109 17.05 -11.83 -4.87
CA GLU A 109 17.27 -10.41 -5.21
C GLU A 109 16.31 -9.50 -4.45
N LEU A 110 15.02 -9.86 -4.38
CA LEU A 110 14.04 -9.11 -3.58
C LEU A 110 14.35 -9.16 -2.09
N LEU A 111 14.79 -10.31 -1.57
CA LEU A 111 15.20 -10.44 -0.18
C LEU A 111 16.41 -9.56 0.14
N LYS A 112 17.38 -9.43 -0.76
CA LYS A 112 18.50 -8.52 -0.64
C LYS A 112 18.05 -7.06 -0.58
N ARG A 113 17.08 -6.66 -1.42
CA ARG A 113 16.52 -5.28 -1.40
C ARG A 113 15.89 -4.90 -0.06
N ILE A 114 15.35 -5.88 0.67
CA ILE A 114 14.73 -5.66 1.99
C ILE A 114 15.65 -6.07 3.16
N GLY A 115 16.91 -6.45 2.91
CA GLY A 115 17.90 -6.82 3.92
C GLY A 115 17.59 -8.12 4.67
N LEU A 116 16.99 -9.11 4.01
CA LEU A 116 16.55 -10.37 4.62
C LEU A 116 17.01 -11.62 3.85
N GLU A 117 18.12 -11.57 3.10
CA GLU A 117 18.65 -12.70 2.35
C GLU A 117 18.97 -13.91 3.23
N ASN A 118 19.40 -13.67 4.47
CA ASN A 118 19.72 -14.72 5.44
C ASN A 118 18.47 -15.38 6.07
N LYS A 119 17.27 -14.94 5.68
CA LYS A 119 15.97 -15.45 6.20
C LYS A 119 15.18 -16.23 5.17
N ALA A 120 15.73 -16.53 3.99
CA ALA A 120 15.03 -17.21 2.89
C ALA A 120 14.30 -18.50 3.33
N ASP A 121 14.95 -19.34 4.10
CA ASP A 121 14.39 -20.63 4.57
C ASP A 121 13.65 -20.51 5.91
N THR A 122 13.58 -19.29 6.48
CA THR A 122 12.91 -19.06 7.75
C THR A 122 11.39 -19.04 7.56
N TYR A 123 10.64 -19.55 8.55
CA TYR A 123 9.18 -19.48 8.56
C TYR A 123 8.69 -18.22 9.27
N PRO A 124 7.50 -17.69 8.91
CA PRO A 124 6.97 -16.43 9.45
C PRO A 124 6.91 -16.35 10.98
N ASN A 125 6.66 -17.46 11.68
CA ASN A 125 6.61 -17.50 13.14
C ASN A 125 7.94 -17.22 13.84
N LYS A 126 9.06 -17.26 13.10
CA LYS A 126 10.41 -16.96 13.61
C LYS A 126 10.90 -15.56 13.21
N LEU A 127 10.03 -14.74 12.61
CA LEU A 127 10.33 -13.38 12.18
C LEU A 127 9.76 -12.34 13.14
N SER A 128 10.46 -11.21 13.32
CA SER A 128 9.89 -10.03 13.97
C SER A 128 8.76 -9.42 13.13
N GLY A 129 7.96 -8.52 13.72
CA GLY A 129 6.91 -7.79 13.02
C GLY A 129 7.43 -7.04 11.80
N GLY A 130 8.50 -6.25 11.96
CA GLY A 130 9.13 -5.51 10.86
C GLY A 130 9.70 -6.42 9.76
N GLN A 131 10.28 -7.57 10.13
CA GLN A 131 10.72 -8.57 9.14
C GLN A 131 9.55 -9.15 8.36
N LYS A 132 8.44 -9.51 9.03
CA LYS A 132 7.23 -10.01 8.36
C LYS A 132 6.68 -8.98 7.39
N GLN A 133 6.65 -7.71 7.76
CA GLN A 133 6.15 -6.63 6.91
C GLN A 133 7.04 -6.42 5.69
N ARG A 134 8.36 -6.42 5.87
CA ARG A 134 9.28 -6.34 4.73
C ARG A 134 9.14 -7.53 3.78
N VAL A 135 8.92 -8.74 4.29
CA VAL A 135 8.61 -9.91 3.43
C VAL A 135 7.28 -9.73 2.70
N ALA A 136 6.24 -9.17 3.34
CA ALA A 136 4.98 -8.87 2.69
C ALA A 136 5.14 -7.85 1.55
N ILE A 137 6.01 -6.84 1.72
CA ILE A 137 6.39 -5.90 0.66
C ILE A 137 7.10 -6.62 -0.49
N ALA A 138 8.11 -7.44 -0.20
CA ALA A 138 8.82 -8.21 -1.22
C ALA A 138 7.89 -9.15 -2.00
N ARG A 139 6.94 -9.80 -1.32
CA ARG A 139 5.92 -10.63 -1.95
C ARG A 139 5.02 -9.82 -2.89
N ALA A 140 4.62 -8.61 -2.49
CA ALA A 140 3.84 -7.73 -3.36
C ALA A 140 4.63 -7.27 -4.59
N LEU A 141 5.91 -6.99 -4.44
CA LEU A 141 6.82 -6.64 -5.54
C LEU A 141 7.09 -7.79 -6.52
N ALA A 142 7.04 -9.04 -6.05
CA ALA A 142 7.39 -10.23 -6.85
C ALA A 142 6.52 -10.41 -8.11
N VAL A 143 5.28 -9.93 -8.10
CA VAL A 143 4.39 -9.96 -9.27
C VAL A 143 4.64 -8.82 -10.25
N ASN A 144 5.60 -7.92 -9.96
CA ASN A 144 5.91 -6.71 -10.73
C ASN A 144 4.66 -5.84 -10.98
N PRO A 145 4.03 -5.34 -9.91
CA PRO A 145 2.80 -4.57 -10.01
C PRO A 145 3.07 -3.17 -10.58
N GLU A 146 2.06 -2.58 -11.22
CA GLU A 146 2.10 -1.18 -11.68
C GLU A 146 1.84 -0.21 -10.52
N ILE A 147 1.05 -0.64 -9.53
CA ILE A 147 0.64 0.16 -8.38
C ILE A 147 0.82 -0.67 -7.11
N LEU A 148 1.37 -0.06 -6.07
CA LEU A 148 1.44 -0.62 -4.73
C LEU A 148 0.50 0.12 -3.78
N LEU A 149 -0.38 -0.61 -3.14
CA LEU A 149 -1.31 -0.11 -2.12
C LEU A 149 -0.81 -0.55 -0.73
N PHE A 150 -0.70 0.39 0.20
CA PHE A 150 -0.28 0.14 1.57
C PHE A 150 -1.39 0.55 2.54
N ASP A 151 -1.99 -0.42 3.22
CA ASP A 151 -3.05 -0.19 4.22
C ASP A 151 -2.43 -0.25 5.62
N GLU A 152 -2.04 0.92 6.15
CA GLU A 152 -1.42 1.10 7.47
C GLU A 152 -0.25 0.13 7.75
N PRO A 153 0.81 0.13 6.93
CA PRO A 153 1.85 -0.90 6.95
C PRO A 153 2.67 -0.96 8.24
N THR A 154 2.60 0.06 9.09
CA THR A 154 3.39 0.16 10.34
C THR A 154 2.55 0.05 11.61
N SER A 155 1.21 0.12 11.53
CA SER A 155 0.34 0.23 12.70
C SER A 155 0.32 -1.02 13.62
N ALA A 156 0.74 -2.18 13.10
CA ALA A 156 0.87 -3.42 13.87
C ALA A 156 2.31 -3.71 14.33
N LEU A 157 3.20 -2.71 14.25
CA LEU A 157 4.63 -2.85 14.58
C LEU A 157 4.99 -2.14 15.88
N ASP A 158 5.97 -2.70 16.57
CA ASP A 158 6.65 -2.00 17.66
C ASP A 158 7.40 -0.77 17.10
N PRO A 159 7.47 0.36 17.83
CA PRO A 159 8.11 1.60 17.34
C PRO A 159 9.55 1.41 16.84
N GLU A 160 10.31 0.51 17.46
CA GLU A 160 11.69 0.22 17.07
C GLU A 160 11.80 -0.40 15.67
N MET A 161 10.72 -1.03 15.18
CA MET A 161 10.70 -1.74 13.88
C MET A 161 10.13 -0.89 12.74
N VAL A 162 9.48 0.22 13.06
CA VAL A 162 8.82 1.09 12.08
C VAL A 162 9.83 1.66 11.08
N GLY A 163 10.98 2.14 11.58
CA GLY A 163 12.00 2.77 10.75
C GLY A 163 12.49 1.90 9.60
N GLU A 164 12.72 0.59 9.85
CA GLU A 164 13.20 -0.34 8.82
C GLU A 164 12.18 -0.54 7.68
N VAL A 165 10.89 -0.55 8.00
CA VAL A 165 9.82 -0.69 7.00
C VAL A 165 9.67 0.60 6.19
N LEU A 166 9.68 1.76 6.87
CA LEU A 166 9.61 3.06 6.20
C LEU A 166 10.79 3.29 5.26
N GLU A 167 11.99 2.84 5.62
CA GLU A 167 13.17 2.97 4.75
C GLU A 167 13.02 2.16 3.45
N VAL A 168 12.48 0.93 3.54
CA VAL A 168 12.15 0.16 2.34
C VAL A 168 11.14 0.91 1.47
N MET A 169 10.08 1.48 2.06
CA MET A 169 9.07 2.23 1.31
C MET A 169 9.62 3.52 0.69
N LYS A 170 10.54 4.23 1.39
CA LYS A 170 11.25 5.40 0.83
C LYS A 170 12.05 5.04 -0.41
N ASN A 171 12.74 3.91 -0.39
CA ASN A 171 13.51 3.44 -1.53
C ASN A 171 12.61 3.11 -2.73
N LEU A 172 11.45 2.48 -2.50
CA LEU A 172 10.46 2.21 -3.56
C LEU A 172 9.91 3.51 -4.19
N ALA A 173 9.67 4.54 -3.38
CA ALA A 173 9.24 5.84 -3.89
C ALA A 173 10.33 6.50 -4.75
N LYS A 174 11.60 6.46 -4.30
CA LYS A 174 12.75 6.97 -5.08
C LYS A 174 12.95 6.25 -6.41
N GLU A 175 12.58 4.97 -6.49
CA GLU A 175 12.58 4.18 -7.73
C GLU A 175 11.43 4.54 -8.68
N GLY A 176 10.51 5.41 -8.28
CA GLY A 176 9.38 5.85 -9.10
C GLY A 176 8.26 4.82 -9.20
N ILE A 177 8.09 3.97 -8.19
CA ILE A 177 6.95 3.05 -8.10
C ILE A 177 5.72 3.85 -7.69
N THR A 178 4.62 3.70 -8.43
CA THR A 178 3.34 4.32 -8.07
C THR A 178 2.82 3.72 -6.78
N MET A 179 2.61 4.54 -5.76
CA MET A 179 2.21 4.07 -4.43
C MET A 179 1.07 4.90 -3.85
N LEU A 180 0.09 4.23 -3.23
CA LEU A 180 -0.89 4.86 -2.35
C LEU A 180 -0.72 4.27 -0.95
N VAL A 181 -0.49 5.13 0.01
CA VAL A 181 -0.11 4.75 1.38
C VAL A 181 -1.08 5.36 2.38
N VAL A 182 -1.93 4.54 2.98
CA VAL A 182 -2.67 4.93 4.19
C VAL A 182 -1.70 4.83 5.37
N THR A 183 -1.46 5.94 6.05
CA THR A 183 -0.46 5.98 7.12
C THR A 183 -0.81 6.96 8.23
N HIS A 184 -0.31 6.66 9.44
CA HIS A 184 -0.26 7.57 10.58
C HIS A 184 1.15 8.15 10.80
N GLU A 185 2.12 7.78 9.95
CA GLU A 185 3.50 8.27 10.01
C GLU A 185 3.62 9.63 9.28
N MET A 186 3.33 10.73 9.99
CA MET A 186 3.31 12.06 9.38
C MET A 186 4.68 12.49 8.86
N GLY A 187 5.76 12.09 9.54
CA GLY A 187 7.13 12.33 9.07
C GLY A 187 7.41 11.68 7.71
N PHE A 188 6.98 10.43 7.54
CA PHE A 188 7.10 9.72 6.26
C PHE A 188 6.25 10.41 5.18
N ALA A 189 4.99 10.72 5.47
CA ALA A 189 4.12 11.40 4.51
C ALA A 189 4.70 12.75 4.05
N ARG A 190 5.27 13.54 4.97
CA ARG A 190 5.89 14.84 4.66
C ARG A 190 7.13 14.69 3.76
N GLU A 191 7.95 13.65 4.01
CA GLU A 191 9.25 13.48 3.33
C GLU A 191 9.13 12.83 1.96
N VAL A 192 8.20 11.88 1.79
CA VAL A 192 8.22 10.94 0.68
C VAL A 192 7.11 11.17 -0.33
N SER A 193 5.97 11.69 0.10
CA SER A 193 4.83 11.82 -0.82
C SER A 193 4.98 13.01 -1.79
N ASN A 194 4.47 12.81 -2.99
CA ASN A 194 4.27 13.89 -3.96
C ASN A 194 3.00 14.66 -3.64
N ARG A 195 2.00 13.96 -3.08
CA ARG A 195 0.70 14.54 -2.72
C ARG A 195 0.14 13.86 -1.48
N VAL A 196 -0.56 14.63 -0.67
CA VAL A 196 -1.26 14.15 0.52
C VAL A 196 -2.76 14.34 0.33
N LEU A 197 -3.54 13.32 0.67
CA LEU A 197 -5.00 13.37 0.73
C LEU A 197 -5.43 13.31 2.19
N PHE A 198 -6.19 14.30 2.63
CA PHE A 198 -6.82 14.28 3.94
C PHE A 198 -8.26 13.78 3.83
N PHE A 199 -8.52 12.64 4.45
CA PHE A 199 -9.84 12.01 4.52
C PHE A 199 -10.55 12.35 5.81
N ASP A 200 -11.81 12.76 5.71
CA ASP A 200 -12.72 12.87 6.85
C ASP A 200 -14.14 12.48 6.43
N LYS A 201 -14.82 11.64 7.23
CA LYS A 201 -16.21 11.23 7.02
C LYS A 201 -16.52 10.69 5.61
N GLY A 202 -15.62 9.89 5.05
CA GLY A 202 -15.80 9.25 3.75
C GLY A 202 -15.50 10.13 2.53
N VAL A 203 -14.97 11.34 2.71
CA VAL A 203 -14.62 12.25 1.61
C VAL A 203 -13.17 12.69 1.68
N ILE A 204 -12.57 12.99 0.53
CA ILE A 204 -11.30 13.71 0.44
C ILE A 204 -11.61 15.18 0.72
N LEU A 205 -11.38 15.61 1.95
CA LEU A 205 -11.71 16.98 2.37
C LEU A 205 -10.69 17.99 1.83
N GLU A 206 -9.42 17.61 1.81
CA GLU A 206 -8.33 18.43 1.32
C GLU A 206 -7.25 17.58 0.64
N GLN A 207 -6.61 18.13 -0.39
CA GLN A 207 -5.49 17.50 -1.05
C GLN A 207 -4.50 18.54 -1.57
N GLY A 208 -3.23 18.20 -1.55
CA GLY A 208 -2.18 19.11 -2.02
C GLY A 208 -0.78 18.55 -1.84
N ALA A 209 0.22 19.36 -2.17
CA ALA A 209 1.60 19.03 -1.87
C ALA A 209 1.80 18.88 -0.35
N PRO A 210 2.74 18.03 0.11
CA PRO A 210 2.99 17.84 1.55
C PRO A 210 3.17 19.15 2.31
N ARG A 211 3.93 20.09 1.74
CA ARG A 211 4.16 21.39 2.35
C ARG A 211 2.86 22.16 2.60
N ASP A 212 1.94 22.13 1.63
CA ASP A 212 0.68 22.88 1.74
C ASP A 212 -0.20 22.27 2.82
N ILE A 213 -0.32 20.94 2.84
CA ILE A 213 -1.16 20.24 3.82
C ILE A 213 -0.60 20.31 5.24
N PHE A 214 0.72 20.16 5.42
CA PHE A 214 1.32 20.11 6.76
C PHE A 214 1.65 21.48 7.36
N GLU A 215 1.93 22.49 6.54
CA GLU A 215 2.34 23.82 7.02
C GLU A 215 1.24 24.86 6.89
N ASN A 216 0.43 24.76 5.83
CA ASN A 216 -0.60 25.76 5.50
C ASN A 216 -1.94 25.14 5.11
N PRO A 217 -2.50 24.19 5.90
CA PRO A 217 -3.78 23.58 5.54
C PRO A 217 -4.88 24.63 5.46
N MET A 218 -5.73 24.52 4.44
CA MET A 218 -6.84 25.46 4.21
C MET A 218 -8.05 25.11 5.07
N GLU A 219 -8.37 23.82 5.15
CA GLU A 219 -9.53 23.32 5.86
C GLU A 219 -9.33 23.34 7.37
N LYS A 220 -10.30 23.88 8.11
CA LYS A 220 -10.26 23.89 9.58
C LYS A 220 -10.09 22.49 10.16
N ARG A 221 -10.77 21.53 9.57
CA ARG A 221 -10.75 20.13 10.04
C ARG A 221 -9.37 19.49 9.89
N THR A 222 -8.66 19.81 8.79
CA THR A 222 -7.26 19.39 8.58
C THR A 222 -6.34 19.98 9.65
N LYS A 223 -6.50 21.30 9.93
CA LYS A 223 -5.76 22.00 11.01
C LYS A 223 -5.97 21.33 12.36
N ASP A 224 -7.23 21.10 12.72
CA ASP A 224 -7.61 20.49 14.00
C ASP A 224 -7.08 19.04 14.15
N PHE A 225 -6.97 18.31 13.04
CA PHE A 225 -6.40 16.97 13.03
C PHE A 225 -4.88 17.02 13.20
N LEU A 226 -4.19 17.84 12.39
CA LEU A 226 -2.73 17.92 12.43
C LEU A 226 -2.21 18.44 13.77
N ALA A 227 -2.90 19.39 14.40
CA ALA A 227 -2.55 19.88 15.73
C ALA A 227 -2.62 18.84 16.85
N LYS A 228 -3.25 17.67 16.58
CA LYS A 228 -3.33 16.56 17.56
C LYS A 228 -2.31 15.47 17.31
N VAL A 229 -1.76 15.39 16.10
CA VAL A 229 -0.89 14.27 15.69
C VAL A 229 0.56 14.71 15.40
N LEU A 230 0.81 15.99 15.29
CA LEU A 230 2.14 16.62 15.23
C LEU A 230 2.51 17.21 16.59
#